data_82b347d2288340a344499b6717af16f1
#
_entry.id   82b347d2288340a344499b6717af16f1
#
_cell.length_a   1.000
_cell.length_b   1.000
_cell.length_c   1.000
_cell.angle_alpha   90.00
_cell.angle_beta   90.00
_cell.angle_gamma   90.00
#
_symmetry.space_group_name_H-M   'P 1'
#
loop_
_entity.id
_entity.type
_entity.pdbx_description
1 polymer ?
#
loop_
_entity_poly.entity_id
_entity_poly.type
_entity_poly.pdbx_seq_one_letter_code
_entity_poly.pdbx_strand_id
1 'polypeptide(L)'
;MPVDFIKKFIDIIALHKMNKFHWHLTDDQGWRIEIKKYPLLTEIGSYRSETLKGHYRFAGNNPKYDGIPHQGFYTQDEIKEIVQYASERYIEIIPEVDMPGHTSALIASYPEFGTSSEKVEVKRIWAVSYTHLRAHET
;
A
#
# COMPACT_ATOMS: atom_id res chain seq x y z
N MET A 1 -6.43 -4.83 5.55
CA MET A 1 -7.20 -4.95 6.81
C MET A 1 -8.61 -4.48 6.55
N PRO A 2 -9.66 -5.10 7.14
CA PRO A 2 -11.05 -4.64 6.99
C PRO A 2 -11.27 -3.26 7.62
N VAL A 3 -12.29 -2.52 7.14
CA VAL A 3 -12.69 -1.21 7.69
C VAL A 3 -12.95 -1.26 9.19
N ASP A 4 -13.63 -2.31 9.67
CA ASP A 4 -13.91 -2.48 11.10
C ASP A 4 -12.63 -2.61 11.96
N PHE A 5 -11.57 -3.19 11.41
CA PHE A 5 -10.29 -3.26 12.11
C PHE A 5 -9.66 -1.87 12.21
N ILE A 6 -9.72 -1.06 11.16
CA ILE A 6 -9.21 0.32 11.18
C ILE A 6 -9.99 1.16 12.20
N LYS A 7 -11.31 1.01 12.26
CA LYS A 7 -12.14 1.69 13.29
C LYS A 7 -11.74 1.30 14.71
N LYS A 8 -11.54 0.01 14.98
CA LYS A 8 -11.03 -0.45 16.29
C LYS A 8 -9.65 0.12 16.61
N PHE A 9 -8.77 0.21 15.60
CA PHE A 9 -7.45 0.81 15.79
C PHE A 9 -7.56 2.31 16.12
N ILE A 10 -8.47 3.04 15.46
CA ILE A 10 -8.79 4.43 15.76
C ILE A 10 -9.30 4.58 17.19
N ASP A 11 -10.19 3.68 17.66
CA ASP A 11 -10.66 3.68 19.05
C ASP A 11 -9.51 3.49 20.06
N ILE A 12 -8.56 2.59 19.75
CA ILE A 12 -7.39 2.35 20.61
C ILE A 12 -6.51 3.60 20.68
N ILE A 13 -6.17 4.22 19.55
CA ILE A 13 -5.33 5.42 19.57
C ILE A 13 -6.02 6.61 20.24
N ALA A 14 -7.35 6.73 20.12
CA ALA A 14 -8.14 7.72 20.85
C ALA A 14 -8.09 7.48 22.38
N LEU A 15 -8.24 6.23 22.82
CA LEU A 15 -8.13 5.83 24.21
C LEU A 15 -6.78 6.20 24.81
N HIS A 16 -5.71 6.08 24.01
CA HIS A 16 -4.35 6.49 24.40
C HIS A 16 -4.07 7.99 24.21
N LYS A 17 -5.11 8.81 23.95
CA LYS A 17 -5.02 10.27 23.79
C LYS A 17 -4.09 10.72 22.66
N MET A 18 -3.90 9.86 21.65
CA MET A 18 -3.26 10.24 20.39
C MET A 18 -4.28 10.94 19.50
N ASN A 19 -3.82 11.89 18.71
CA ASN A 19 -4.70 12.71 17.85
C ASN A 19 -4.39 12.62 16.35
N LYS A 20 -3.47 11.73 15.97
CA LYS A 20 -3.10 11.51 14.56
C LYS A 20 -2.97 10.03 14.26
N PHE A 21 -3.48 9.64 13.10
CA PHE A 21 -3.30 8.33 12.52
C PHE A 21 -2.60 8.46 11.17
N HIS A 22 -1.31 8.12 11.13
CA HIS A 22 -0.53 8.02 9.91
C HIS A 22 -0.85 6.69 9.24
N TRP A 23 -1.50 6.76 8.08
CA TRP A 23 -2.03 5.59 7.38
C TRP A 23 -1.24 5.32 6.11
N HIS A 24 -0.35 4.33 6.17
CA HIS A 24 0.47 3.88 5.05
C HIS A 24 -0.39 3.08 4.06
N LEU A 25 -0.65 3.65 2.88
CA LEU A 25 -1.60 3.13 1.91
C LEU A 25 -0.96 2.57 0.64
N THR A 26 0.33 2.85 0.40
CA THR A 26 1.03 2.40 -0.79
C THR A 26 2.45 1.97 -0.48
N ASP A 27 2.88 0.88 -1.11
CA ASP A 27 4.26 0.40 -1.05
C ASP A 27 4.50 -0.57 -2.23
N ASP A 28 5.71 -1.08 -2.36
CA ASP A 28 6.11 -2.08 -3.36
C ASP A 28 5.21 -3.34 -3.36
N GLN A 29 4.67 -3.72 -2.17
CA GLN A 29 3.87 -4.93 -1.98
C GLN A 29 2.37 -4.71 -2.18
N GLY A 30 1.96 -3.51 -2.54
CA GLY A 30 0.58 -3.25 -2.92
C GLY A 30 0.12 -1.81 -2.78
N TRP A 31 -0.81 -1.46 -3.64
CA TRP A 31 -1.55 -0.20 -3.64
C TRP A 31 -2.91 -0.39 -2.95
N ARG A 32 -3.24 0.41 -1.94
CA ARG A 32 -4.37 0.15 -1.04
C ARG A 32 -5.46 1.23 -1.05
N ILE A 33 -5.37 2.22 -1.94
CA ILE A 33 -6.36 3.31 -2.05
C ILE A 33 -6.91 3.41 -3.47
N GLU A 34 -8.22 3.46 -3.60
CA GLU A 34 -8.88 3.65 -4.90
C GLU A 34 -8.62 5.04 -5.47
N ILE A 35 -8.09 5.09 -6.70
CA ILE A 35 -8.00 6.31 -7.50
C ILE A 35 -8.82 6.08 -8.78
N LYS A 36 -10.03 6.62 -8.83
CA LYS A 36 -10.98 6.38 -9.94
C LYS A 36 -10.41 6.71 -11.32
N LYS A 37 -9.51 7.71 -11.40
CA LYS A 37 -8.82 8.07 -12.65
C LYS A 37 -7.81 7.01 -13.10
N TYR A 38 -7.30 6.20 -12.17
CA TYR A 38 -6.26 5.21 -12.39
C TYR A 38 -6.69 3.83 -11.85
N PRO A 39 -7.68 3.16 -12.47
CA PRO A 39 -8.29 1.94 -11.93
C PRO A 39 -7.31 0.77 -11.80
N LEU A 40 -6.31 0.65 -12.68
CA LEU A 40 -5.33 -0.43 -12.63
C LEU A 40 -4.51 -0.42 -11.32
N LEU A 41 -4.42 0.70 -10.60
CA LEU A 41 -3.77 0.75 -9.29
C LEU A 41 -4.43 -0.21 -8.28
N THR A 42 -5.74 -0.42 -8.38
CA THR A 42 -6.46 -1.36 -7.53
C THR A 42 -6.72 -2.70 -8.19
N GLU A 43 -6.83 -2.77 -9.50
CA GLU A 43 -7.01 -4.03 -10.23
C GLU A 43 -5.73 -4.88 -10.25
N ILE A 44 -4.58 -4.25 -10.52
CA ILE A 44 -3.27 -4.89 -10.60
C ILE A 44 -2.44 -4.62 -9.34
N GLY A 45 -2.29 -3.34 -9.00
CA GLY A 45 -1.39 -2.90 -7.92
C GLY A 45 -1.81 -3.38 -6.53
N SER A 46 -3.07 -3.72 -6.30
CA SER A 46 -3.53 -4.24 -5.01
C SER A 46 -3.26 -5.72 -4.80
N TYR A 47 -2.87 -6.46 -5.84
CA TYR A 47 -2.73 -7.91 -5.84
C TYR A 47 -1.28 -8.36 -5.82
N ARG A 48 -0.98 -9.40 -5.04
CA ARG A 48 0.24 -10.21 -5.15
C ARG A 48 -0.11 -11.68 -4.99
N SER A 49 0.62 -12.57 -5.71
CA SER A 49 0.32 -14.01 -5.75
C SER A 49 0.61 -14.75 -4.46
N GLU A 50 1.53 -14.24 -3.65
CA GLU A 50 2.00 -14.87 -2.42
C GLU A 50 2.84 -13.88 -1.60
N THR A 51 3.21 -14.26 -0.39
CA THR A 51 4.06 -13.44 0.49
C THR A 51 5.23 -14.27 1.02
N LEU A 52 6.41 -13.65 1.15
CA LEU A 52 7.59 -14.28 1.75
C LEU A 52 7.30 -14.74 3.19
N LYS A 53 7.63 -15.99 3.50
CA LYS A 53 7.63 -16.51 4.87
C LYS A 53 8.89 -16.05 5.62
N GLY A 54 8.67 -15.36 6.74
CA GLY A 54 9.76 -14.88 7.58
C GLY A 54 10.36 -13.54 7.09
N HIS A 55 11.54 -13.23 7.60
CA HIS A 55 12.18 -11.94 7.32
C HIS A 55 13.13 -12.06 6.11
N TYR A 56 13.11 -11.08 5.20
CA TYR A 56 13.88 -11.08 3.95
C TYR A 56 15.39 -11.28 4.15
N ARG A 57 15.97 -10.73 5.24
CA ARG A 57 17.40 -10.88 5.55
C ARG A 57 17.84 -12.33 5.80
N PHE A 58 16.89 -13.20 6.17
CA PHE A 58 17.14 -14.61 6.44
C PHE A 58 16.62 -15.54 5.33
N ALA A 59 16.09 -14.96 4.24
CA ALA A 59 15.54 -15.74 3.12
C ALA A 59 16.60 -16.48 2.30
N GLY A 60 17.87 -16.02 2.34
CA GLY A 60 18.98 -16.62 1.59
C GLY A 60 18.72 -16.69 0.09
N ASN A 61 19.37 -17.64 -0.58
CA ASN A 61 19.25 -17.85 -2.02
C ASN A 61 18.00 -18.68 -2.42
N ASN A 62 17.22 -19.18 -1.44
CA ASN A 62 16.03 -19.98 -1.70
C ASN A 62 14.87 -19.51 -0.82
N PRO A 63 14.27 -18.35 -1.13
CA PRO A 63 13.18 -17.79 -0.35
C PRO A 63 11.94 -18.69 -0.39
N LYS A 64 11.32 -18.92 0.76
CA LYS A 64 10.08 -19.69 0.88
C LYS A 64 8.89 -18.73 0.94
N TYR A 65 7.86 -19.00 0.15
CA TYR A 65 6.62 -18.23 0.09
C TYR A 65 5.46 -19.02 0.69
N ASP A 66 4.37 -18.32 1.03
CA ASP A 66 3.18 -18.94 1.63
C ASP A 66 2.24 -19.57 0.60
N GLY A 67 2.38 -19.20 -0.68
CA GLY A 67 1.51 -19.66 -1.75
C GLY A 67 0.06 -19.13 -1.64
N ILE A 68 -0.16 -18.09 -0.83
CA ILE A 68 -1.50 -17.54 -0.59
C ILE A 68 -1.61 -16.19 -1.29
N PRO A 69 -2.54 -16.05 -2.27
CA PRO A 69 -2.81 -14.77 -2.90
C PRO A 69 -3.30 -13.73 -1.89
N HIS A 70 -2.81 -12.52 -2.02
CA HIS A 70 -3.19 -11.40 -1.18
C HIS A 70 -3.65 -10.23 -2.03
N GLN A 71 -4.87 -9.74 -1.76
CA GLN A 71 -5.47 -8.59 -2.42
C GLN A 71 -6.29 -7.78 -1.44
N GLY A 72 -6.44 -6.49 -1.71
CA GLY A 72 -7.35 -5.61 -0.97
C GLY A 72 -6.94 -4.15 -1.12
N PHE A 73 -7.93 -3.31 -1.13
CA PHE A 73 -7.79 -1.85 -1.15
C PHE A 73 -9.02 -1.24 -0.47
N TYR A 74 -8.98 0.04 -0.23
CA TYR A 74 -10.11 0.82 0.27
C TYR A 74 -10.69 1.65 -0.86
N THR A 75 -12.02 1.58 -1.01
CA THR A 75 -12.76 2.47 -1.90
C THR A 75 -12.74 3.90 -1.36
N GLN A 76 -13.00 4.89 -2.20
CA GLN A 76 -13.08 6.28 -1.75
C GLN A 76 -14.19 6.48 -0.71
N ASP A 77 -15.26 5.70 -0.77
CA ASP A 77 -16.36 5.82 0.19
C ASP A 77 -15.98 5.19 1.55
N GLU A 78 -15.27 4.06 1.57
CA GLU A 78 -14.69 3.50 2.79
C GLU A 78 -13.66 4.45 3.43
N ILE A 79 -12.84 5.13 2.63
CA ILE A 79 -11.91 6.15 3.12
C ILE A 79 -12.67 7.30 3.78
N LYS A 80 -13.72 7.83 3.14
CA LYS A 80 -14.56 8.90 3.72
C LYS A 80 -15.20 8.47 5.03
N GLU A 81 -15.73 7.24 5.09
CA GLU A 81 -16.31 6.66 6.30
C GLU A 81 -15.27 6.60 7.43
N ILE A 82 -14.05 6.15 7.15
CA ILE A 82 -12.96 6.08 8.14
C ILE A 82 -12.55 7.49 8.60
N VAL A 83 -12.43 8.45 7.68
CA VAL A 83 -12.10 9.84 8.00
C VAL A 83 -13.17 10.47 8.89
N GLN A 84 -14.46 10.26 8.58
CA GLN A 84 -15.55 10.73 9.41
C GLN A 84 -15.51 10.11 10.81
N TYR A 85 -15.31 8.79 10.88
CA TYR A 85 -15.20 8.04 12.14
C TYR A 85 -14.05 8.54 13.03
N ALA A 86 -12.90 8.85 12.42
CA ALA A 86 -11.74 9.40 13.11
C ALA A 86 -11.99 10.83 13.61
N SER A 87 -12.62 11.67 12.78
CA SER A 87 -12.97 13.05 13.11
C SER A 87 -13.86 13.14 14.34
N GLU A 88 -14.85 12.25 14.48
CA GLU A 88 -15.74 12.16 15.66
C GLU A 88 -14.97 11.82 16.95
N ARG A 89 -13.73 11.37 16.83
CA ARG A 89 -12.80 11.04 17.95
C ARG A 89 -11.64 12.01 18.05
N TYR A 90 -11.71 13.14 17.34
CA TYR A 90 -10.65 14.15 17.29
C TYR A 90 -9.30 13.61 16.79
N ILE A 91 -9.34 12.61 15.88
CA ILE A 91 -8.17 12.04 15.24
C ILE A 91 -8.09 12.51 13.81
N GLU A 92 -6.96 13.10 13.45
CA GLU A 92 -6.61 13.46 12.08
C GLU A 92 -6.01 12.25 11.35
N ILE A 93 -6.56 11.92 10.17
CA ILE A 93 -5.96 10.92 9.27
C ILE A 93 -4.92 11.60 8.39
N ILE A 94 -3.69 11.07 8.41
CA ILE A 94 -2.60 11.48 7.53
C ILE A 94 -2.34 10.32 6.56
N PRO A 95 -2.86 10.37 5.32
CA PRO A 95 -2.59 9.33 4.34
C PRO A 95 -1.16 9.43 3.84
N GLU A 96 -0.46 8.29 3.74
CA GLU A 96 0.85 8.19 3.13
C GLU A 96 0.76 7.51 1.77
N VAL A 97 1.34 8.16 0.77
CA VAL A 97 1.53 7.65 -0.58
C VAL A 97 2.99 7.82 -0.95
N ASP A 98 3.73 6.71 -1.00
CA ASP A 98 5.17 6.72 -1.26
C ASP A 98 5.50 7.03 -2.72
N MET A 99 6.33 8.05 -2.91
CA MET A 99 6.92 8.43 -4.19
C MET A 99 8.21 9.24 -3.94
N PRO A 100 9.22 9.15 -4.81
CA PRO A 100 9.34 8.38 -6.06
C PRO A 100 9.80 6.94 -5.88
N GLY A 101 10.20 6.53 -4.68
CA GLY A 101 10.57 5.16 -4.33
C GLY A 101 9.38 4.32 -3.85
N HIS A 102 9.58 3.05 -3.59
CA HIS A 102 8.55 2.09 -3.14
C HIS A 102 7.32 2.04 -4.06
N THR A 103 7.54 2.12 -5.38
CA THR A 103 6.50 2.30 -6.39
C THR A 103 6.28 1.09 -7.28
N SER A 104 6.76 -0.10 -6.89
CA SER A 104 6.60 -1.31 -7.72
C SER A 104 5.14 -1.62 -8.04
N ALA A 105 4.22 -1.44 -7.10
CA ALA A 105 2.80 -1.65 -7.33
C ALA A 105 2.22 -0.64 -8.33
N LEU A 106 2.67 0.62 -8.30
CA LEU A 106 2.28 1.64 -9.27
C LEU A 106 2.83 1.32 -10.67
N ILE A 107 4.12 1.01 -10.77
CA ILE A 107 4.77 0.72 -12.05
C ILE A 107 4.25 -0.59 -12.66
N ALA A 108 3.91 -1.60 -11.84
CA ALA A 108 3.25 -2.82 -12.31
C ALA A 108 1.88 -2.51 -12.94
N SER A 109 1.18 -1.50 -12.43
CA SER A 109 -0.13 -1.06 -12.93
C SER A 109 -0.02 -0.15 -14.15
N TYR A 110 0.98 0.73 -14.18
CA TYR A 110 1.21 1.75 -15.20
C TYR A 110 2.72 1.83 -15.52
N PRO A 111 3.22 0.93 -16.38
CA PRO A 111 4.66 0.83 -16.70
C PRO A 111 5.27 2.11 -17.27
N GLU A 112 4.47 2.95 -17.92
CA GLU A 112 4.88 4.23 -18.49
C GLU A 112 5.42 5.23 -17.47
N PHE A 113 5.09 5.06 -16.20
CA PHE A 113 5.61 5.89 -15.10
C PHE A 113 6.98 5.40 -14.58
N GLY A 114 7.41 4.21 -14.97
CA GLY A 114 8.71 3.67 -14.55
C GLY A 114 9.88 4.23 -15.35
N THR A 115 11.08 4.17 -14.75
CA THR A 115 12.35 4.57 -15.41
C THR A 115 12.96 3.46 -16.26
N SER A 116 12.55 2.20 -16.05
CA SER A 116 13.05 1.03 -16.77
C SER A 116 12.00 0.51 -17.74
N SER A 117 12.45 -0.07 -18.85
CA SER A 117 11.60 -0.84 -19.79
C SER A 117 11.34 -2.27 -19.31
N GLU A 118 11.97 -2.71 -18.23
CA GLU A 118 11.74 -4.04 -17.69
C GLU A 118 10.36 -4.14 -17.03
N LYS A 119 9.73 -5.32 -17.20
CA LYS A 119 8.45 -5.61 -16.55
C LYS A 119 8.63 -5.64 -15.03
N VAL A 120 7.95 -4.74 -14.34
CA VAL A 120 7.88 -4.70 -12.90
C VAL A 120 6.63 -5.46 -12.43
N GLU A 121 6.77 -6.24 -11.37
CA GLU A 121 5.65 -6.92 -10.71
C GLU A 121 5.48 -6.38 -9.29
N VAL A 122 4.26 -6.48 -8.77
CA VAL A 122 3.99 -6.19 -7.35
C VAL A 122 4.85 -7.11 -6.49
N LYS A 123 5.63 -6.53 -5.59
CA LYS A 123 6.62 -7.28 -4.81
C LYS A 123 5.94 -8.26 -3.84
N ARG A 124 6.53 -9.44 -3.73
CA ARG A 124 6.12 -10.50 -2.79
C ARG A 124 6.97 -10.53 -1.51
N ILE A 125 7.99 -9.69 -1.50
CA ILE A 125 9.00 -9.61 -0.44
C ILE A 125 9.17 -8.15 -0.02
N TRP A 126 9.34 -7.91 1.27
CA TRP A 126 9.78 -6.63 1.76
C TRP A 126 11.32 -6.56 1.63
N ALA A 127 11.80 -5.73 0.73
CA ALA A 127 13.22 -5.50 0.50
C ALA A 127 13.39 -4.07 -0.03
N VAL A 128 14.58 -3.53 0.08
CA VAL A 128 14.91 -2.26 -0.55
C VAL A 128 14.68 -2.39 -2.06
N SER A 129 13.78 -1.58 -2.58
CA SER A 129 13.45 -1.55 -4.01
C SER A 129 14.06 -0.29 -4.63
N TYR A 130 14.73 -0.48 -5.76
CA TYR A 130 15.27 0.62 -6.57
C TYR A 130 14.32 1.01 -7.71
N THR A 131 13.03 0.65 -7.60
CA THR A 131 12.03 1.10 -8.55
C THR A 131 11.69 2.57 -8.28
N HIS A 132 11.94 3.42 -9.27
CA HIS A 132 11.68 4.85 -9.19
C HIS A 132 10.76 5.28 -10.33
N LEU A 133 9.93 6.28 -10.04
CA LEU A 133 9.13 6.95 -11.06
C LEU A 133 10.02 7.80 -11.96
N ARG A 134 9.63 7.88 -13.23
CA ARG A 134 10.24 8.82 -14.17
C ARG A 134 9.84 10.25 -13.76
N ALA A 135 10.81 11.12 -13.53
CA ALA A 135 10.54 12.54 -13.46
C ALA A 135 10.04 13.03 -14.84
N HIS A 136 8.90 13.70 -14.87
CA HIS A 136 8.50 14.42 -16.07
C HIS A 136 9.44 15.63 -16.19
N GLU A 137 10.27 15.62 -17.22
CA GLU A 137 10.94 16.84 -17.67
C GLU A 137 9.84 17.75 -18.24
N THR A 138 9.60 18.86 -17.58
CA THR A 138 8.75 19.94 -18.08
C THR A 138 9.47 20.76 -19.13
#